data_286a95cfe1f23301931f4aebc720812c
#
_entry.id   286a95cfe1f23301931f4aebc720812c
#
_cell.length_a   1.000
_cell.length_b   1.000
_cell.length_c   1.000
_cell.angle_alpha   90.00
_cell.angle_beta   90.00
_cell.angle_gamma   90.00
#
_symmetry.space_group_name_H-M   'P 1'
#
loop_
_entity.id
_entity.type
_entity.pdbx_description
1 polymer ?
#
loop_
_entity_poly.entity_id
_entity_poly.type
_entity_poly.pdbx_seq_one_letter_code
_entity_poly.pdbx_strand_id
1 'polypeptide(L)'
;MRRILLAALPLVLAACSIDQNRLGHFVTQTVQPGMPMEQALVRMQAEGFYCNAGSGAEAVISCTRTYERLLQKNCVERVDLVRSATSAKTVGAIDVLEVKCPK
;
A
#
# COMPACT_ATOMS: atom_id res chain seq x y z
N MET A 1 24.08 31.50 -0.96
CA MET A 1 23.43 31.53 -2.27
C MET A 1 23.54 30.21 -3.02
N ARG A 2 24.72 29.62 -3.08
CA ARG A 2 24.89 28.36 -3.76
C ARG A 2 24.07 27.22 -3.16
N ARG A 3 23.84 27.29 -1.87
CA ARG A 3 23.06 26.25 -1.16
C ARG A 3 21.59 26.19 -1.57
N ILE A 4 21.06 27.34 -2.01
CA ILE A 4 19.67 27.42 -2.43
C ILE A 4 19.46 26.65 -3.73
N LEU A 5 20.44 26.73 -4.64
CA LEU A 5 20.36 26.00 -5.90
C LEU A 5 20.40 24.49 -5.71
N LEU A 6 21.20 24.04 -4.75
CA LEU A 6 21.30 22.61 -4.44
C LEU A 6 20.04 22.08 -3.80
N ALA A 7 19.32 22.91 -3.04
CA ALA A 7 18.09 22.51 -2.39
C ALA A 7 16.92 22.33 -3.37
N ALA A 8 16.99 22.94 -4.54
CA ALA A 8 15.90 22.83 -5.52
C ALA A 8 15.88 21.50 -6.25
N LEU A 9 17.03 20.83 -6.38
CA LEU A 9 17.13 19.59 -7.13
C LEU A 9 16.32 18.42 -6.52
N PRO A 10 16.34 18.20 -5.18
CA PRO A 10 15.60 17.09 -4.59
C PRO A 10 14.10 17.17 -4.78
N LEU A 11 13.54 18.35 -5.00
CA LEU A 11 12.09 18.52 -5.16
C LEU A 11 11.55 17.80 -6.38
N VAL A 12 12.32 17.76 -7.46
CA VAL A 12 11.91 17.09 -8.69
C VAL A 12 11.83 15.58 -8.50
N LEU A 13 12.78 15.03 -7.77
CA LEU A 13 12.80 13.60 -7.48
C LEU A 13 11.72 13.20 -6.49
N ALA A 14 11.42 14.07 -5.53
CA ALA A 14 10.40 13.79 -4.52
C ALA A 14 9.01 13.67 -5.12
N ALA A 15 8.72 14.37 -6.23
CA ALA A 15 7.42 14.32 -6.87
C ALA A 15 7.06 12.92 -7.37
N CYS A 16 8.05 12.11 -7.76
CA CYS A 16 7.82 10.75 -8.25
C CYS A 16 7.48 9.76 -7.14
N SER A 17 7.89 10.04 -5.90
CA SER A 17 7.70 9.12 -4.78
C SER A 17 6.56 9.50 -3.86
N ILE A 18 5.90 10.65 -4.08
CA ILE A 18 4.84 11.13 -3.19
C ILE A 18 3.67 10.14 -3.12
N ASP A 19 3.26 9.59 -4.27
CA ASP A 19 2.13 8.65 -4.29
C ASP A 19 2.44 7.38 -3.51
N GLN A 20 3.66 6.88 -3.64
CA GLN A 20 4.08 5.69 -2.92
C GLN A 20 4.13 5.96 -1.41
N ASN A 21 4.63 7.12 -1.02
CA ASN A 21 4.68 7.50 0.40
C ASN A 21 3.28 7.69 0.98
N ARG A 22 2.36 8.25 0.21
CA ARG A 22 0.98 8.42 0.65
C ARG A 22 0.30 7.09 0.89
N LEU A 23 0.50 6.14 -0.02
CA LEU A 23 -0.06 4.81 0.13
C LEU A 23 0.50 4.13 1.38
N GLY A 24 1.81 4.17 1.56
CA GLY A 24 2.44 3.57 2.73
C GLY A 24 1.95 4.19 4.03
N HIS A 25 1.81 5.51 4.07
CA HIS A 25 1.33 6.22 5.25
C HIS A 25 -0.11 5.85 5.57
N PHE A 26 -0.95 5.82 4.55
CA PHE A 26 -2.34 5.43 4.68
C PHE A 26 -2.47 4.01 5.22
N VAL A 27 -1.72 3.07 4.64
CA VAL A 27 -1.77 1.68 5.04
C VAL A 27 -1.30 1.50 6.49
N THR A 28 -0.24 2.21 6.88
CA THR A 28 0.29 2.15 8.24
C THR A 28 -0.75 2.58 9.27
N GLN A 29 -1.61 3.52 8.92
CA GLN A 29 -2.66 3.99 9.81
C GLN A 29 -3.88 3.08 9.80
N THR A 30 -4.08 2.33 8.73
CA THR A 30 -5.26 1.50 8.56
C THR A 30 -5.06 0.09 9.10
N VAL A 31 -3.90 -0.49 8.82
CA VAL A 31 -3.58 -1.87 9.20
C VAL A 31 -2.21 -1.91 9.84
N GLN A 32 -2.06 -2.67 10.92
CA GLN A 32 -0.81 -2.79 11.65
C GLN A 32 -0.46 -4.25 11.90
N PRO A 33 0.84 -4.60 11.95
CA PRO A 33 1.24 -5.95 12.37
C PRO A 33 0.69 -6.26 13.77
N GLY A 34 0.28 -7.50 13.96
CA GLY A 34 -0.34 -7.95 15.20
C GLY A 34 -1.85 -7.81 15.21
N MET A 35 -2.43 -7.08 14.28
CA MET A 35 -3.87 -6.93 14.14
C MET A 35 -4.49 -8.26 13.67
N PRO A 36 -5.71 -8.60 14.11
CA PRO A 36 -6.41 -9.76 13.53
C PRO A 36 -6.55 -9.61 12.02
N MET A 37 -6.24 -10.67 11.29
CA MET A 37 -6.29 -10.64 9.82
C MET A 37 -7.68 -10.28 9.33
N GLU A 38 -8.71 -10.82 9.95
CA GLU A 38 -10.09 -10.55 9.59
C GLU A 38 -10.43 -9.07 9.70
N GLN A 39 -9.97 -8.42 10.77
CA GLN A 39 -10.16 -6.99 10.96
C GLN A 39 -9.40 -6.19 9.90
N ALA A 40 -8.18 -6.62 9.57
CA ALA A 40 -7.38 -5.96 8.56
C ALA A 40 -8.08 -5.99 7.20
N LEU A 41 -8.63 -7.15 6.84
CA LEU A 41 -9.36 -7.30 5.57
C LEU A 41 -10.60 -6.40 5.52
N VAL A 42 -11.35 -6.34 6.62
CA VAL A 42 -12.54 -5.48 6.68
C VAL A 42 -12.15 -4.01 6.51
N ARG A 43 -11.07 -3.59 7.15
CA ARG A 43 -10.60 -2.20 7.03
C ARG A 43 -10.13 -1.88 5.62
N MET A 44 -9.39 -2.79 4.99
CA MET A 44 -8.93 -2.57 3.62
C MET A 44 -10.10 -2.49 2.65
N GLN A 45 -11.09 -3.37 2.82
CA GLN A 45 -12.29 -3.35 1.98
C GLN A 45 -13.08 -2.07 2.17
N ALA A 46 -13.17 -1.57 3.41
CA ALA A 46 -13.87 -0.32 3.69
C ALA A 46 -13.22 0.87 2.98
N GLU A 47 -11.92 0.76 2.68
CA GLU A 47 -11.18 1.80 1.98
C GLU A 47 -11.14 1.56 0.46
N GLY A 48 -11.91 0.61 -0.02
CA GLY A 48 -12.05 0.37 -1.45
C GLY A 48 -11.10 -0.66 -2.03
N PHE A 49 -10.33 -1.36 -1.21
CA PHE A 49 -9.47 -2.41 -1.68
C PHE A 49 -10.24 -3.71 -1.86
N TYR A 50 -9.89 -4.45 -2.90
CA TYR A 50 -10.34 -5.82 -3.07
C TYR A 50 -9.22 -6.75 -2.60
N CYS A 51 -9.50 -7.56 -1.61
CA CYS A 51 -8.52 -8.49 -1.05
C CYS A 51 -8.84 -9.90 -1.50
N ASN A 52 -7.87 -10.55 -2.12
CA ASN A 52 -8.01 -11.92 -2.58
C ASN A 52 -7.62 -12.87 -1.43
N ALA A 53 -8.60 -13.24 -0.65
CA ALA A 53 -8.38 -14.13 0.49
C ALA A 53 -8.35 -15.62 0.10
N GLY A 54 -8.74 -15.93 -1.13
CA GLY A 54 -8.74 -17.31 -1.63
C GLY A 54 -9.48 -18.28 -0.72
N SER A 55 -8.82 -19.37 -0.36
CA SER A 55 -9.37 -20.37 0.55
C SER A 55 -9.23 -19.98 2.02
N GLY A 56 -8.56 -18.86 2.30
CA GLY A 56 -8.26 -18.45 3.65
C GLY A 56 -7.01 -19.09 4.23
N ALA A 57 -6.34 -19.94 3.47
CA ALA A 57 -5.14 -20.64 3.91
C ALA A 57 -3.85 -20.04 3.34
N GLU A 58 -3.95 -19.10 2.43
CA GLU A 58 -2.78 -18.49 1.82
C GLU A 58 -1.96 -17.72 2.84
N ALA A 59 -0.63 -17.83 2.75
CA ALA A 59 0.26 -17.09 3.63
C ALA A 59 0.22 -15.59 3.35
N VAL A 60 -0.08 -15.21 2.12
CA VAL A 60 -0.12 -13.82 1.68
C VAL A 60 -1.48 -13.53 1.05
N ILE A 61 -2.09 -12.44 1.48
CA ILE A 61 -3.34 -11.96 0.90
C ILE A 61 -3.06 -10.65 0.19
N SER A 62 -3.33 -10.60 -1.12
CA SER A 62 -3.10 -9.41 -1.92
C SER A 62 -4.35 -8.55 -1.96
N CYS A 63 -4.21 -7.30 -1.57
CA CYS A 63 -5.27 -6.31 -1.63
C CYS A 63 -4.94 -5.30 -2.72
N THR A 64 -5.85 -5.06 -3.64
CA THR A 64 -5.63 -4.13 -4.74
C THR A 64 -6.76 -3.11 -4.81
N ARG A 65 -6.42 -1.93 -5.28
CA ARG A 65 -7.37 -0.86 -5.53
C ARG A 65 -6.94 -0.11 -6.78
N THR A 66 -7.88 0.16 -7.67
CA THR A 66 -7.62 0.97 -8.85
C THR A 66 -8.12 2.39 -8.62
N TYR A 67 -7.43 3.37 -9.17
CA TYR A 67 -7.86 4.75 -9.10
C TYR A 67 -7.38 5.51 -10.33
N GLU A 68 -8.01 6.64 -10.59
CA GLU A 68 -7.66 7.49 -11.72
C GLU A 68 -6.81 8.66 -11.25
N ARG A 69 -5.79 8.97 -12.03
CA ARG A 69 -5.00 10.18 -11.85
C ARG A 69 -5.33 11.16 -12.96
N LEU A 70 -4.88 12.40 -12.78
CA LEU A 70 -5.23 13.49 -13.68
C LEU A 70 -4.98 13.16 -15.15
N LEU A 71 -3.84 12.57 -15.46
CA LEU A 71 -3.47 12.23 -16.84
C LEU A 71 -3.33 10.73 -17.07
N GLN A 72 -3.67 9.92 -16.08
CA GLN A 72 -3.53 8.48 -16.16
C GLN A 72 -4.76 7.82 -15.52
N LYS A 73 -5.20 6.74 -16.15
CA LYS A 73 -6.36 6.00 -15.65
C LYS A 73 -5.94 4.62 -15.19
N ASN A 74 -6.70 4.07 -14.27
CA ASN A 74 -6.55 2.69 -13.82
C ASN A 74 -5.19 2.41 -13.19
N CYS A 75 -4.67 3.38 -12.41
CA CYS A 75 -3.51 3.11 -11.60
C CYS A 75 -3.87 2.07 -10.54
N VAL A 76 -2.96 1.13 -10.29
CA VAL A 76 -3.21 0.03 -9.37
C VAL A 76 -2.31 0.19 -8.14
N GLU A 77 -2.95 0.27 -6.98
CA GLU A 77 -2.28 0.19 -5.69
C GLU A 77 -2.40 -1.24 -5.19
N ARG A 78 -1.30 -1.80 -4.71
CA ARG A 78 -1.32 -3.16 -4.18
C ARG A 78 -0.64 -3.21 -2.83
N VAL A 79 -1.29 -3.88 -1.90
CA VAL A 79 -0.78 -4.10 -0.55
C VAL A 79 -0.91 -5.58 -0.26
N ASP A 80 0.19 -6.21 0.14
CA ASP A 80 0.18 -7.61 0.52
C ASP A 80 0.19 -7.72 2.04
N LEU A 81 -0.79 -8.44 2.57
CA LEU A 81 -0.89 -8.74 3.99
C LEU A 81 -0.36 -10.14 4.21
N VAL A 82 0.72 -10.25 4.98
CA VAL A 82 1.37 -11.53 5.24
C VAL A 82 0.92 -12.03 6.61
N ARG A 83 0.49 -13.29 6.66
CA ARG A 83 0.07 -13.90 7.92
C ARG A 83 1.27 -14.08 8.84
N SER A 84 1.03 -13.93 10.14
CA SER A 84 2.07 -14.17 11.13
C SER A 84 2.50 -15.62 11.12
N ALA A 85 3.82 -15.86 11.27
CA ALA A 85 4.35 -17.21 11.37
C ALA A 85 3.91 -17.93 12.65
N THR A 86 3.60 -17.15 13.70
CA THR A 86 3.20 -17.71 14.97
C THR A 86 1.69 -17.85 15.11
N SER A 87 0.93 -17.07 14.35
CA SER A 87 -0.53 -17.16 14.37
C SER A 87 -1.07 -16.75 13.01
N ALA A 88 -1.65 -17.70 12.29
CA ALA A 88 -2.22 -17.45 10.95
C ALA A 88 -3.41 -16.51 10.99
N LYS A 89 -3.97 -16.23 12.17
CA LYS A 89 -5.12 -15.35 12.31
C LYS A 89 -4.73 -13.89 12.47
N THR A 90 -3.45 -13.57 12.58
CA THR A 90 -2.97 -12.19 12.74
C THR A 90 -2.08 -11.79 11.58
N VAL A 91 -1.98 -10.47 11.38
CA VAL A 91 -1.09 -9.90 10.37
C VAL A 91 0.33 -9.92 10.92
N GLY A 92 1.25 -10.56 10.18
CA GLY A 92 2.65 -10.61 10.57
C GLY A 92 3.46 -9.50 9.93
N ALA A 93 3.17 -9.19 8.66
CA ALA A 93 3.89 -8.16 7.93
C ALA A 93 2.96 -7.55 6.89
N ILE A 94 3.30 -6.35 6.46
CA ILE A 94 2.54 -5.61 5.45
C ILE A 94 3.54 -5.11 4.41
N ASP A 95 3.36 -5.55 3.15
CA ASP A 95 4.19 -5.12 2.04
C ASP A 95 3.39 -4.17 1.16
N VAL A 96 3.84 -2.91 1.11
CA VAL A 96 3.25 -1.92 0.22
C VAL A 96 4.05 -1.91 -1.07
N LEU A 97 3.41 -2.33 -2.16
CA LEU A 97 4.08 -2.48 -3.43
C LEU A 97 4.04 -1.18 -4.22
N GLU A 98 4.87 -1.11 -5.24
CA GLU A 98 4.94 0.06 -6.09
C GLU A 98 3.61 0.29 -6.81
N VAL A 99 3.14 1.54 -6.83
CA VAL A 99 1.95 1.92 -7.58
C VAL A 99 2.25 1.81 -9.06
N LYS A 100 1.39 1.10 -9.79
CA LYS A 100 1.56 0.89 -11.23
C LYS A 100 0.44 1.57 -11.99
N CYS A 101 0.82 2.37 -12.96
CA CYS A 101 -0.11 3.05 -13.84
C CYS A 101 0.18 2.64 -15.29
N PRO A 102 -0.85 2.45 -16.13
CA PRO A 102 -0.63 2.17 -17.54
C PRO A 102 -0.03 3.39 -18.22
N LYS A 103 0.79 3.14 -19.22
CA LYS A 103 1.43 4.23 -19.99
C LYS A 103 0.51 4.80 -21.05
#